data_e739f9d71c3030c540b088b78deaa1f5
#
_entry.id   e739f9d71c3030c540b088b78deaa1f5
#
_cell.length_a   1.000
_cell.length_b   1.000
_cell.length_c   1.000
_cell.angle_alpha   90.00
_cell.angle_beta   90.00
_cell.angle_gamma   90.00
#
_symmetry.space_group_name_H-M   'P 1'
#
loop_
_entity.id
_entity.type
_entity.pdbx_description
1 polymer ?
#
loop_
_entity_poly.entity_id
_entity_poly.type
_entity_poly.pdbx_seq_one_letter_code
_entity_poly.pdbx_strand_id
1 'polypeptide(L)'
;IDDSTNGLLRRPNLVRDNDGTCTSLPVADVPARIITTVISYGLTGLVLLDLPPLLDAHDDPGIYAAMYSLEPAKVWQGAVVYRSIDAGATYSSLASTTTQATVGTLGADLPSGATTIWDDANTITVNILSGTLESVTEDDLLSNRLNALAIGAAGRWEIVQFQVATQVSATQWTLSRLLRGRRATEHNVGLGVAGDFVVGLANVIRLPLQIADIGLAKVYKAVTIGTAVNDASPQTFTGNGEALECFSPVSIEATRDGSNNITLTWIRRGRIGYELPDGSDIPLSEETESYSVDVIDTGSPEAVLRTIASATQTAAYTAAQQTADGLTPGDPVTVDVYQISATVGRGHAGRATV
;
A
#
# COMPACT_ATOMS: atom_id res chain seq x y z
N ILE A 1 -14.32 73.74 -16.17
CA ILE A 1 -13.52 72.54 -16.49
C ILE A 1 -13.97 72.13 -17.89
N ASP A 2 -13.10 72.37 -18.87
CA ASP A 2 -13.33 71.95 -20.26
C ASP A 2 -12.53 70.67 -20.53
N ASP A 3 -13.23 69.65 -21.00
CA ASP A 3 -12.69 68.30 -21.19
C ASP A 3 -12.51 68.03 -22.71
N SER A 4 -11.35 68.38 -23.23
CA SER A 4 -11.07 68.05 -24.62
C SER A 4 -10.50 66.62 -24.72
N THR A 5 -11.35 65.71 -25.18
CA THR A 5 -11.01 64.31 -25.44
C THR A 5 -10.12 64.19 -26.67
N ASN A 6 -8.87 63.94 -26.51
CA ASN A 6 -7.99 63.36 -27.51
C ASN A 6 -7.49 62.05 -26.98
N GLY A 7 -8.36 61.07 -27.06
CA GLY A 7 -8.17 59.61 -26.85
C GLY A 7 -7.36 59.10 -25.67
N LEU A 8 -6.44 59.83 -25.08
CA LEU A 8 -5.51 59.32 -24.06
C LEU A 8 -5.04 60.32 -23.01
N LEU A 9 -5.35 61.63 -23.14
CA LEU A 9 -4.89 62.62 -22.20
C LEU A 9 -6.01 63.61 -21.87
N ARG A 10 -6.50 63.58 -20.60
CA ARG A 10 -7.33 64.65 -20.04
C ARG A 10 -6.42 65.83 -19.70
N ARG A 11 -6.71 67.02 -20.28
CA ARG A 11 -6.13 68.28 -19.83
C ARG A 11 -7.23 69.04 -19.09
N PRO A 12 -7.26 69.05 -17.75
CA PRO A 12 -8.18 69.89 -17.01
C PRO A 12 -7.75 71.33 -17.12
N ASN A 13 -8.61 72.23 -17.61
CA ASN A 13 -8.42 73.65 -17.45
C ASN A 13 -8.78 74.07 -16.03
N LEU A 14 -7.80 74.41 -15.25
CA LEU A 14 -8.00 74.93 -13.89
C LEU A 14 -8.35 76.40 -13.98
N VAL A 15 -9.59 76.76 -13.69
CA VAL A 15 -10.01 78.12 -13.43
C VAL A 15 -9.66 78.46 -11.98
N ARG A 16 -8.93 79.57 -11.79
CA ARG A 16 -8.57 80.03 -10.42
C ARG A 16 -9.80 80.42 -9.67
N ASP A 17 -10.15 79.64 -8.64
CA ASP A 17 -11.19 79.99 -7.69
C ASP A 17 -10.61 81.09 -6.75
N ASN A 18 -11.29 82.24 -6.74
CA ASN A 18 -10.79 83.41 -5.98
C ASN A 18 -11.35 83.49 -4.57
N ASP A 19 -12.17 82.49 -4.17
CA ASP A 19 -12.96 82.57 -2.93
C ASP A 19 -12.42 81.73 -1.77
N GLY A 20 -11.21 81.33 -1.73
CA GLY A 20 -10.62 80.75 -0.52
C GLY A 20 -11.42 79.52 0.10
N THR A 21 -12.37 79.00 -0.61
CA THR A 21 -13.14 77.81 -0.21
C THR A 21 -12.60 76.56 -0.87
N CYS A 22 -11.31 76.37 -0.81
CA CYS A 22 -10.80 75.00 -0.88
C CYS A 22 -11.08 74.34 0.45
N THR A 23 -12.33 74.01 0.75
CA THR A 23 -12.63 72.92 1.64
C THR A 23 -11.91 71.71 1.07
N SER A 24 -10.99 71.18 1.84
CA SER A 24 -10.32 69.91 1.52
C SER A 24 -11.31 68.97 0.89
N LEU A 25 -11.18 68.68 -0.39
CA LEU A 25 -11.94 67.58 -0.98
C LEU A 25 -11.74 66.43 -0.04
N PRO A 26 -12.85 65.77 0.39
CA PRO A 26 -12.68 64.54 1.15
C PRO A 26 -11.67 63.68 0.37
N VAL A 27 -10.62 63.30 1.05
CA VAL A 27 -9.66 62.33 0.49
C VAL A 27 -10.51 61.23 -0.04
N ALA A 28 -10.60 61.12 -1.38
CA ALA A 28 -11.40 60.04 -1.97
C ALA A 28 -10.90 58.76 -1.28
N ASP A 29 -11.85 58.07 -0.68
CA ASP A 29 -11.55 56.83 0.00
C ASP A 29 -10.86 55.95 -1.05
N VAL A 30 -9.54 55.89 -0.99
CA VAL A 30 -8.80 55.04 -1.93
C VAL A 30 -9.28 53.64 -1.62
N PRO A 31 -9.99 53.02 -2.56
CA PRO A 31 -10.53 51.67 -2.28
C PRO A 31 -9.36 50.83 -1.79
N ALA A 32 -9.56 50.22 -0.62
CA ALA A 32 -8.54 49.37 -0.01
C ALA A 32 -8.00 48.45 -1.09
N ARG A 33 -6.71 48.51 -1.34
CA ARG A 33 -6.06 47.63 -2.32
C ARG A 33 -6.41 46.22 -1.93
N ILE A 34 -7.22 45.54 -2.70
CA ILE A 34 -7.48 44.13 -2.52
C ILE A 34 -6.13 43.42 -2.72
N ILE A 35 -5.47 43.14 -1.61
CA ILE A 35 -4.27 42.29 -1.62
C ILE A 35 -4.84 40.87 -1.81
N THR A 36 -4.88 40.44 -3.06
CA THR A 36 -5.10 39.02 -3.37
C THR A 36 -3.85 38.29 -2.88
N THR A 37 -3.98 37.64 -1.72
CA THR A 37 -2.94 36.72 -1.25
C THR A 37 -2.80 35.62 -2.32
N VAL A 38 -1.64 35.55 -2.94
CA VAL A 38 -1.32 34.46 -3.87
C VAL A 38 -1.25 33.19 -3.02
N ILE A 39 -2.19 32.28 -3.22
CA ILE A 39 -2.17 30.97 -2.55
C ILE A 39 -1.02 30.18 -3.18
N SER A 40 -0.05 29.78 -2.35
CA SER A 40 1.02 28.88 -2.76
C SER A 40 0.63 27.44 -2.40
N TYR A 41 0.47 26.59 -3.40
CA TYR A 41 0.20 25.18 -3.21
C TYR A 41 1.50 24.39 -3.01
N GLY A 42 1.47 23.42 -2.08
CA GLY A 42 2.58 22.48 -1.85
C GLY A 42 2.56 21.34 -2.84
N LEU A 43 3.72 20.71 -3.03
CA LEU A 43 3.83 19.50 -3.84
C LEU A 43 3.26 18.28 -3.09
N THR A 44 2.80 17.30 -3.86
CA THR A 44 2.27 16.03 -3.34
C THR A 44 3.33 14.93 -3.44
N GLY A 45 3.60 14.26 -2.32
CA GLY A 45 4.31 12.99 -2.27
C GLY A 45 3.37 11.83 -2.64
N LEU A 46 3.90 10.85 -3.33
CA LEU A 46 3.20 9.65 -3.78
C LEU A 46 3.97 8.40 -3.35
N VAL A 47 3.28 7.50 -2.65
CA VAL A 47 3.78 6.14 -2.43
C VAL A 47 2.80 5.18 -3.10
N LEU A 48 3.30 4.38 -4.04
CA LEU A 48 2.55 3.35 -4.73
C LEU A 48 2.83 2.00 -4.06
N LEU A 49 1.76 1.24 -3.81
CA LEU A 49 1.83 -0.03 -3.09
C LEU A 49 1.12 -1.10 -3.91
N ASP A 50 1.80 -2.21 -4.14
CA ASP A 50 1.19 -3.45 -4.62
C ASP A 50 0.95 -4.33 -3.40
N LEU A 51 -0.30 -4.52 -3.03
CA LEU A 51 -0.73 -5.17 -1.78
C LEU A 51 -1.87 -6.13 -2.06
N PRO A 52 -2.03 -7.15 -1.20
CA PRO A 52 -3.25 -7.97 -1.17
C PRO A 52 -4.52 -7.10 -1.00
N PRO A 53 -5.70 -7.62 -1.36
CA PRO A 53 -6.95 -6.86 -1.23
C PRO A 53 -7.16 -6.38 0.21
N LEU A 54 -7.35 -5.07 0.40
CA LEU A 54 -7.65 -4.50 1.71
C LEU A 54 -9.13 -4.64 2.09
N LEU A 55 -10.00 -4.75 1.10
CA LEU A 55 -11.45 -4.96 1.22
C LEU A 55 -11.88 -6.07 0.28
N ASP A 56 -12.97 -6.75 0.58
CA ASP A 56 -13.54 -7.79 -0.31
C ASP A 56 -13.92 -7.25 -1.68
N ALA A 57 -14.34 -5.98 -1.76
CA ALA A 57 -14.62 -5.29 -3.02
C ALA A 57 -13.37 -5.05 -3.91
N HIS A 58 -12.18 -5.35 -3.42
CA HIS A 58 -10.91 -5.18 -4.12
C HIS A 58 -10.37 -6.48 -4.76
N ASP A 59 -11.24 -7.45 -5.00
CA ASP A 59 -10.89 -8.71 -5.68
C ASP A 59 -10.85 -8.54 -7.21
N ASP A 60 -10.03 -7.59 -7.65
CA ASP A 60 -9.76 -7.25 -9.04
C ASP A 60 -8.32 -6.73 -9.17
N PRO A 61 -7.73 -6.68 -10.38
CA PRO A 61 -6.38 -6.13 -10.55
C PRO A 61 -6.30 -4.67 -10.11
N GLY A 62 -5.33 -4.34 -9.28
CA GLY A 62 -5.15 -2.96 -8.83
C GLY A 62 -4.00 -2.81 -7.85
N ILE A 63 -3.58 -1.57 -7.68
CA ILE A 63 -2.58 -1.13 -6.72
C ILE A 63 -3.17 -0.06 -5.81
N TYR A 64 -2.46 0.34 -4.78
CA TYR A 64 -2.87 1.41 -3.88
C TYR A 64 -1.92 2.60 -3.99
N ALA A 65 -2.45 3.79 -3.74
CA ALA A 65 -1.68 5.03 -3.71
C ALA A 65 -1.92 5.76 -2.39
N ALA A 66 -0.85 6.12 -1.72
CA ALA A 66 -0.85 7.02 -0.58
C ALA A 66 -0.35 8.39 -1.04
N MET A 67 -1.16 9.43 -0.83
CA MET A 67 -0.81 10.80 -1.18
C MET A 67 -0.75 11.68 0.06
N TYR A 68 0.28 12.53 0.13
CA TYR A 68 0.50 13.41 1.27
C TYR A 68 1.21 14.70 0.84
N SER A 69 1.15 15.74 1.67
CA SER A 69 1.87 16.99 1.40
C SER A 69 3.35 16.83 1.69
N LEU A 70 4.20 17.19 0.71
CA LEU A 70 5.66 17.31 0.92
C LEU A 70 6.04 18.61 1.60
N GLU A 71 5.15 19.59 1.60
CA GLU A 71 5.41 20.96 2.08
C GLU A 71 4.29 21.38 3.06
N PRO A 72 4.36 20.95 4.33
CA PRO A 72 3.29 21.20 5.32
C PRO A 72 2.97 22.68 5.56
N ALA A 73 3.92 23.58 5.27
CA ALA A 73 3.74 25.03 5.41
C ALA A 73 2.92 25.65 4.27
N LYS A 74 2.69 24.93 3.17
CA LYS A 74 1.88 25.36 2.03
C LYS A 74 0.48 24.77 2.06
N VAL A 75 -0.43 25.34 1.29
CA VAL A 75 -1.79 24.83 1.18
C VAL A 75 -1.80 23.53 0.38
N TRP A 76 -2.42 22.49 0.93
CA TRP A 76 -2.68 21.25 0.23
C TRP A 76 -4.18 20.96 0.30
N GLN A 77 -4.86 21.00 -0.84
CA GLN A 77 -6.32 20.80 -0.97
C GLN A 77 -6.69 19.41 -1.49
N GLY A 78 -5.71 18.54 -1.61
CA GLY A 78 -5.86 17.23 -2.22
C GLY A 78 -4.97 17.09 -3.44
N ALA A 79 -5.00 15.90 -4.02
CA ALA A 79 -4.25 15.59 -5.22
C ALA A 79 -4.99 14.62 -6.13
N VAL A 80 -4.59 14.59 -7.40
CA VAL A 80 -5.08 13.68 -8.42
C VAL A 80 -3.91 12.80 -8.87
N VAL A 81 -4.12 11.50 -8.89
CA VAL A 81 -3.17 10.57 -9.51
C VAL A 81 -3.41 10.52 -11.00
N TYR A 82 -2.38 10.73 -11.76
CA TYR A 82 -2.35 10.56 -13.21
C TYR A 82 -1.49 9.35 -13.58
N ARG A 83 -1.87 8.65 -14.63
CA ARG A 83 -1.11 7.54 -15.21
C ARG A 83 -0.79 7.82 -16.67
N SER A 84 0.41 7.47 -17.07
CA SER A 84 0.86 7.40 -18.46
C SER A 84 1.06 5.93 -18.85
N ILE A 85 0.58 5.57 -20.03
CA ILE A 85 0.80 4.26 -20.67
C ILE A 85 1.81 4.31 -21.81
N ASP A 86 2.32 5.50 -22.12
CA ASP A 86 3.21 5.82 -23.24
C ASP A 86 4.55 6.42 -22.74
N ALA A 87 5.08 5.86 -21.65
CA ALA A 87 6.37 6.23 -21.04
C ALA A 87 6.48 7.72 -20.63
N GLY A 88 5.35 8.35 -20.30
CA GLY A 88 5.32 9.73 -19.80
C GLY A 88 5.02 10.78 -20.85
N ALA A 89 4.67 10.39 -22.10
CA ALA A 89 4.32 11.34 -23.16
C ALA A 89 2.95 11.98 -22.91
N THR A 90 1.96 11.17 -22.50
CA THR A 90 0.62 11.67 -22.14
C THR A 90 0.17 11.12 -20.80
N TYR A 91 -0.71 11.85 -20.11
CA TYR A 91 -1.20 11.49 -18.79
C TYR A 91 -2.73 11.57 -18.74
N SER A 92 -3.35 10.56 -18.15
CA SER A 92 -4.78 10.52 -17.84
C SER A 92 -5.01 10.43 -16.34
N SER A 93 -6.01 11.14 -15.82
CA SER A 93 -6.38 11.07 -14.40
C SER A 93 -7.01 9.73 -14.07
N LEU A 94 -6.66 9.15 -12.92
CA LEU A 94 -7.21 7.88 -12.43
C LEU A 94 -8.14 8.09 -11.23
N ALA A 95 -7.65 8.76 -10.20
CA ALA A 95 -8.35 8.93 -8.94
C ALA A 95 -7.86 10.19 -8.23
N SER A 96 -8.64 10.68 -7.27
CA SER A 96 -8.30 11.87 -6.47
C SER A 96 -8.65 11.66 -5.01
N THR A 97 -7.97 12.39 -4.13
CA THR A 97 -8.30 12.47 -2.71
C THR A 97 -8.10 13.88 -2.20
N THR A 98 -8.90 14.25 -1.20
CA THR A 98 -8.74 15.48 -0.39
C THR A 98 -8.20 15.18 1.00
N THR A 99 -7.99 13.91 1.33
CA THR A 99 -7.46 13.46 2.62
C THR A 99 -6.04 12.95 2.45
N GLN A 100 -5.12 13.44 3.28
CA GLN A 100 -3.74 12.96 3.28
C GLN A 100 -3.65 11.57 3.90
N ALA A 101 -2.79 10.74 3.35
CA ALA A 101 -2.38 9.50 3.97
C ALA A 101 -1.39 9.76 5.11
N THR A 102 -1.42 8.91 6.13
CA THR A 102 -0.35 8.84 7.13
C THR A 102 0.84 8.14 6.49
N VAL A 103 1.95 8.85 6.38
CA VAL A 103 3.18 8.34 5.76
C VAL A 103 4.38 8.69 6.64
N GLY A 104 5.26 7.75 6.80
CA GLY A 104 6.53 7.89 7.52
C GLY A 104 7.58 6.97 6.95
N THR A 105 8.70 6.87 7.66
CA THR A 105 9.77 5.92 7.35
C THR A 105 10.17 5.13 8.61
N LEU A 106 10.63 3.91 8.43
CA LEU A 106 11.22 3.13 9.52
C LEU A 106 12.48 3.83 10.06
N GLY A 107 12.53 3.97 11.38
CA GLY A 107 13.69 4.52 12.06
C GLY A 107 14.80 3.48 12.34
N ALA A 108 14.47 2.21 12.27
CA ALA A 108 15.37 1.08 12.45
C ALA A 108 14.86 -0.15 11.71
N ASP A 109 15.72 -1.13 11.47
CA ASP A 109 15.32 -2.42 10.88
C ASP A 109 14.24 -3.08 11.76
N LEU A 110 13.25 -3.68 11.12
CA LEU A 110 12.17 -4.39 11.77
C LEU A 110 12.47 -5.89 11.76
N PRO A 111 12.87 -6.47 12.90
CA PRO A 111 13.22 -7.89 12.95
C PRO A 111 12.04 -8.81 12.64
N SER A 112 12.34 -10.07 12.37
CA SER A 112 11.34 -11.13 12.30
C SER A 112 10.60 -11.26 13.63
N GLY A 113 9.32 -11.62 13.57
CA GLY A 113 8.44 -11.71 14.73
C GLY A 113 7.32 -12.73 14.53
N ALA A 114 6.54 -12.96 15.58
CA ALA A 114 5.42 -13.88 15.55
C ALA A 114 4.31 -13.37 14.62
N THR A 115 3.74 -14.28 13.82
CA THR A 115 2.64 -13.97 12.87
C THR A 115 1.30 -14.55 13.29
N THR A 116 1.30 -15.50 14.25
CA THR A 116 0.10 -16.22 14.72
C THR A 116 -0.41 -15.73 16.08
N ILE A 117 0.40 -15.00 16.80
CA ILE A 117 0.10 -14.39 18.11
C ILE A 117 0.59 -12.95 18.11
N TRP A 118 0.32 -12.22 19.19
CA TRP A 118 0.88 -10.88 19.39
C TRP A 118 2.41 -10.91 19.39
N ASP A 119 3.03 -10.02 18.63
CA ASP A 119 4.45 -9.72 18.71
C ASP A 119 4.65 -8.61 19.73
N ASP A 120 4.88 -9.03 20.99
CA ASP A 120 5.19 -8.13 22.11
C ASP A 120 6.72 -7.97 22.30
N ALA A 121 7.52 -8.72 21.54
CA ALA A 121 8.98 -8.67 21.63
C ALA A 121 9.58 -7.53 20.81
N ASN A 122 8.93 -7.17 19.69
CA ASN A 122 9.42 -6.14 18.79
C ASN A 122 8.63 -4.84 18.92
N THR A 123 9.27 -3.74 18.55
CA THR A 123 8.65 -2.42 18.41
C THR A 123 9.03 -1.81 17.07
N ILE A 124 8.16 -0.93 16.56
CA ILE A 124 8.40 -0.23 15.30
C ILE A 124 8.70 1.23 15.63
N THR A 125 9.87 1.72 15.26
CA THR A 125 10.18 3.15 15.31
C THR A 125 9.81 3.79 13.97
N VAL A 126 8.93 4.79 14.00
CA VAL A 126 8.43 5.49 12.81
C VAL A 126 8.81 6.96 12.88
N ASN A 127 9.43 7.47 11.83
CA ASN A 127 9.62 8.89 11.59
C ASN A 127 8.52 9.40 10.66
N ILE A 128 7.54 10.13 11.20
CA ILE A 128 6.37 10.61 10.46
C ILE A 128 6.73 11.76 9.53
N LEU A 129 6.28 11.67 8.29
CA LEU A 129 6.33 12.71 7.26
C LEU A 129 4.99 13.44 7.13
N SER A 130 3.88 12.72 7.32
CA SER A 130 2.51 13.25 7.24
C SER A 130 1.58 12.42 8.10
N GLY A 131 0.55 13.05 8.67
CA GLY A 131 -0.46 12.39 9.49
C GLY A 131 -0.03 12.21 10.94
N THR A 132 -0.81 11.42 11.68
CA THR A 132 -0.62 11.09 13.10
C THR A 132 -0.85 9.60 13.33
N LEU A 133 -0.34 9.09 14.44
CA LEU A 133 -0.56 7.73 14.90
C LEU A 133 -1.21 7.78 16.29
N GLU A 134 -2.17 6.90 16.55
CA GLU A 134 -2.92 6.88 17.81
C GLU A 134 -3.04 5.44 18.30
N SER A 135 -3.10 5.28 19.63
CA SER A 135 -3.39 3.99 20.24
C SER A 135 -4.88 3.67 20.10
N VAL A 136 -5.22 2.40 19.96
CA VAL A 136 -6.60 1.93 19.89
C VAL A 136 -6.83 0.83 20.91
N THR A 137 -8.10 0.54 21.21
CA THR A 137 -8.44 -0.63 22.02
C THR A 137 -8.19 -1.93 21.24
N GLU A 138 -8.05 -3.05 21.94
CA GLU A 138 -7.88 -4.36 21.31
C GLU A 138 -9.12 -4.72 20.47
N ASP A 139 -10.31 -4.42 20.98
CA ASP A 139 -11.58 -4.65 20.27
C ASP A 139 -11.66 -3.85 18.96
N ASP A 140 -11.26 -2.58 18.96
CA ASP A 140 -11.24 -1.76 17.75
C ASP A 140 -10.22 -2.26 16.74
N LEU A 141 -9.05 -2.69 17.23
CA LEU A 141 -8.02 -3.22 16.35
C LEU A 141 -8.46 -4.53 15.67
N LEU A 142 -9.08 -5.43 16.43
CA LEU A 142 -9.48 -6.75 15.92
C LEU A 142 -10.79 -6.68 15.12
N SER A 143 -11.81 -5.98 15.64
CA SER A 143 -13.14 -5.92 15.03
C SER A 143 -13.25 -4.92 13.90
N ASN A 144 -12.62 -3.74 14.06
CA ASN A 144 -12.70 -2.64 13.09
C ASN A 144 -11.46 -2.53 12.20
N ARG A 145 -10.47 -3.42 12.38
CA ARG A 145 -9.23 -3.48 11.59
C ARG A 145 -8.46 -2.15 11.55
N LEU A 146 -8.56 -1.38 12.62
CA LEU A 146 -7.88 -0.10 12.72
C LEU A 146 -6.35 -0.29 12.81
N ASN A 147 -5.64 0.81 12.67
CA ASN A 147 -4.18 0.88 12.81
C ASN A 147 -3.40 -0.10 11.92
N ALA A 148 -3.90 -0.36 10.71
CA ALA A 148 -3.17 -1.14 9.71
C ALA A 148 -2.17 -0.25 8.96
N LEU A 149 -0.93 -0.72 8.88
CA LEU A 149 0.19 -0.10 8.18
C LEU A 149 0.75 -1.07 7.14
N ALA A 150 1.16 -0.56 5.99
CA ALA A 150 2.09 -1.25 5.11
C ALA A 150 3.51 -0.74 5.39
N ILE A 151 4.44 -1.65 5.64
CA ILE A 151 5.84 -1.35 5.97
C ILE A 151 6.73 -2.04 4.95
N GLY A 152 7.63 -1.31 4.33
CA GLY A 152 8.57 -1.88 3.37
C GLY A 152 8.81 -1.03 2.14
N ALA A 153 9.07 -1.69 1.02
CA ALA A 153 9.27 -1.13 -0.30
C ALA A 153 8.64 -2.03 -1.36
N ALA A 154 8.68 -1.62 -2.63
CA ALA A 154 8.12 -2.40 -3.73
C ALA A 154 8.61 -3.86 -3.70
N GLY A 155 7.66 -4.82 -3.77
CA GLY A 155 7.92 -6.25 -3.75
C GLY A 155 8.19 -6.87 -2.37
N ARG A 156 8.14 -6.10 -1.27
CA ARG A 156 8.35 -6.61 0.10
C ARG A 156 7.56 -5.81 1.15
N TRP A 157 6.27 -5.63 0.90
CA TRP A 157 5.37 -4.96 1.84
C TRP A 157 4.88 -5.93 2.91
N GLU A 158 5.14 -5.65 4.17
CA GLU A 158 4.50 -6.31 5.30
C GLU A 158 3.31 -5.47 5.78
N ILE A 159 2.14 -6.08 5.94
CA ILE A 159 0.99 -5.45 6.59
C ILE A 159 1.03 -5.78 8.08
N VAL A 160 1.10 -4.72 8.90
CA VAL A 160 1.18 -4.79 10.36
C VAL A 160 0.03 -4.01 10.97
N GLN A 161 -0.57 -4.50 12.05
CA GLN A 161 -1.43 -3.72 12.93
C GLN A 161 -0.73 -3.48 14.27
N PHE A 162 -0.98 -2.32 14.88
CA PHE A 162 -0.42 -1.97 16.18
C PHE A 162 -1.50 -1.47 17.13
N GLN A 163 -1.41 -1.83 18.39
CA GLN A 163 -2.36 -1.37 19.41
C GLN A 163 -1.90 -0.07 20.06
N VAL A 164 -0.62 0.05 20.37
CA VAL A 164 -0.08 1.16 21.16
C VAL A 164 0.84 2.02 20.29
N ALA A 165 0.60 3.33 20.30
CA ALA A 165 1.44 4.34 19.70
C ALA A 165 1.93 5.30 20.78
N THR A 166 3.24 5.42 20.96
CA THR A 166 3.88 6.33 21.90
C THR A 166 4.68 7.37 21.14
N GLN A 167 4.31 8.64 21.30
CA GLN A 167 5.06 9.74 20.70
C GLN A 167 6.35 9.99 21.47
N VAL A 168 7.49 9.89 20.78
CA VAL A 168 8.83 10.11 21.34
C VAL A 168 9.29 11.54 21.10
N SER A 169 8.96 12.11 19.93
CA SER A 169 9.25 13.50 19.57
C SER A 169 8.16 14.04 18.63
N ALA A 170 8.31 15.27 18.18
CA ALA A 170 7.34 15.87 17.25
C ALA A 170 7.09 15.04 15.96
N THR A 171 8.08 14.27 15.53
CA THR A 171 8.02 13.47 14.28
C THR A 171 8.31 12.00 14.48
N GLN A 172 8.67 11.56 15.71
CA GLN A 172 9.02 10.16 15.96
C GLN A 172 8.04 9.48 16.89
N TRP A 173 7.66 8.27 16.53
CA TRP A 173 6.75 7.40 17.27
C TRP A 173 7.35 6.02 17.47
N THR A 174 7.01 5.38 18.58
CA THR A 174 7.25 3.96 18.81
C THR A 174 5.91 3.24 18.86
N LEU A 175 5.76 2.20 18.06
CA LEU A 175 4.59 1.35 18.01
C LEU A 175 4.91 0.02 18.66
N SER A 176 3.99 -0.51 19.44
CA SER A 176 4.14 -1.79 20.13
C SER A 176 2.83 -2.57 20.19
N ARG A 177 2.92 -3.80 20.63
CA ARG A 177 1.82 -4.76 20.63
C ARG A 177 1.30 -4.97 19.23
N LEU A 178 2.08 -5.71 18.45
CA LEU A 178 1.94 -5.81 17.00
C LEU A 178 1.23 -7.09 16.59
N LEU A 179 0.48 -7.01 15.51
CA LEU A 179 0.03 -8.17 14.73
C LEU A 179 0.73 -8.11 13.37
N ARG A 180 1.63 -9.07 13.13
CA ARG A 180 2.55 -9.10 12.00
C ARG A 180 2.00 -9.93 10.84
N GLY A 181 2.50 -9.67 9.64
CA GLY A 181 2.19 -10.48 8.47
C GLY A 181 0.70 -10.53 8.12
N ARG A 182 -0.06 -9.47 8.37
CA ARG A 182 -1.51 -9.47 8.10
C ARG A 182 -1.78 -9.58 6.60
N ARG A 183 -2.96 -10.11 6.22
CA ARG A 183 -3.35 -10.28 4.81
C ARG A 183 -2.38 -11.15 4.00
N ALA A 184 -1.85 -12.21 4.62
CA ALA A 184 -0.91 -13.15 3.99
C ALA A 184 0.44 -12.54 3.58
N THR A 185 0.87 -11.45 4.23
CA THR A 185 2.20 -10.87 4.02
C THR A 185 3.26 -11.43 4.98
N GLU A 186 3.02 -12.64 5.54
CA GLU A 186 3.94 -13.32 6.46
C GLU A 186 5.33 -13.54 5.86
N HIS A 187 5.40 -13.77 4.55
CA HIS A 187 6.65 -13.97 3.80
C HIS A 187 7.55 -12.73 3.79
N ASN A 188 7.02 -11.55 4.11
CA ASN A 188 7.75 -10.30 4.19
C ASN A 188 8.15 -9.91 5.63
N VAL A 189 7.79 -10.71 6.64
CA VAL A 189 8.11 -10.44 8.04
C VAL A 189 9.62 -10.52 8.26
N GLY A 190 10.19 -9.45 8.82
CA GLY A 190 11.62 -9.33 9.04
C GLY A 190 12.42 -8.78 7.86
N LEU A 191 11.76 -8.35 6.78
CA LEU A 191 12.41 -7.74 5.62
C LEU A 191 12.42 -6.20 5.66
N GLY A 192 11.78 -5.60 6.66
CA GLY A 192 11.75 -4.15 6.83
C GLY A 192 13.11 -3.60 7.26
N VAL A 193 13.66 -2.64 6.51
CA VAL A 193 14.94 -2.00 6.83
C VAL A 193 14.75 -0.51 7.11
N ALA A 194 15.67 0.07 7.88
CA ALA A 194 15.66 1.50 8.19
C ALA A 194 15.56 2.35 6.90
N GLY A 195 14.64 3.32 6.91
CA GLY A 195 14.36 4.15 5.74
C GLY A 195 13.23 3.65 4.84
N ASP A 196 12.76 2.42 4.98
CA ASP A 196 11.57 1.92 4.29
C ASP A 196 10.34 2.74 4.64
N PHE A 197 9.39 2.81 3.69
CA PHE A 197 8.13 3.49 3.95
C PHE A 197 7.29 2.78 5.00
N VAL A 198 6.60 3.59 5.78
CA VAL A 198 5.51 3.19 6.69
C VAL A 198 4.26 3.95 6.24
N VAL A 199 3.27 3.26 5.75
CA VAL A 199 2.07 3.85 5.14
C VAL A 199 0.82 3.39 5.88
N GLY A 200 0.06 4.34 6.44
CA GLY A 200 -1.25 4.06 7.02
C GLY A 200 -2.28 3.71 5.97
N LEU A 201 -2.95 2.55 6.13
CA LEU A 201 -3.84 2.00 5.10
C LEU A 201 -5.27 2.59 5.12
N ALA A 202 -5.63 3.40 6.11
CA ALA A 202 -6.96 4.00 6.22
C ALA A 202 -7.30 4.98 5.09
N ASN A 203 -6.31 5.74 4.59
CA ASN A 203 -6.50 6.80 3.59
C ASN A 203 -5.74 6.54 2.29
N VAL A 204 -5.45 5.30 1.97
CA VAL A 204 -4.95 4.93 0.66
C VAL A 204 -6.10 4.84 -0.34
N ILE A 205 -5.84 5.20 -1.59
CA ILE A 205 -6.83 5.05 -2.67
C ILE A 205 -6.45 3.89 -3.58
N ARG A 206 -7.46 3.18 -4.05
CA ARG A 206 -7.25 2.11 -5.02
C ARG A 206 -7.14 2.66 -6.42
N LEU A 207 -6.16 2.19 -7.16
CA LEU A 207 -5.95 2.48 -8.57
C LEU A 207 -6.16 1.19 -9.37
N PRO A 208 -7.12 1.16 -10.31
CA PRO A 208 -7.37 -0.04 -11.10
C PRO A 208 -6.25 -0.31 -12.10
N LEU A 209 -5.91 -1.58 -12.29
CA LEU A 209 -5.06 -2.09 -13.36
C LEU A 209 -5.91 -2.92 -14.33
N GLN A 210 -5.44 -3.05 -15.58
CA GLN A 210 -5.93 -4.09 -16.47
C GLN A 210 -5.09 -5.36 -16.25
N ILE A 211 -5.67 -6.54 -16.43
CA ILE A 211 -4.92 -7.82 -16.36
C ILE A 211 -3.69 -7.77 -17.28
N ALA A 212 -3.85 -7.21 -18.49
CA ALA A 212 -2.76 -7.06 -19.45
C ALA A 212 -1.66 -6.07 -19.02
N ASP A 213 -1.89 -5.27 -17.99
CA ASP A 213 -0.91 -4.31 -17.44
C ASP A 213 -0.09 -4.89 -16.28
N ILE A 214 -0.47 -6.06 -15.78
CA ILE A 214 0.26 -6.75 -14.70
C ILE A 214 1.69 -7.06 -15.19
N GLY A 215 2.69 -6.74 -14.36
CA GLY A 215 4.10 -6.89 -14.68
C GLY A 215 4.67 -5.84 -15.64
N LEU A 216 3.85 -4.88 -16.10
CA LEU A 216 4.30 -3.81 -16.99
C LEU A 216 4.51 -2.50 -16.22
N ALA A 217 5.68 -1.90 -16.43
CA ALA A 217 6.01 -0.60 -15.85
C ALA A 217 5.12 0.50 -16.46
N LYS A 218 4.49 1.31 -15.61
CA LYS A 218 3.72 2.51 -15.97
C LYS A 218 4.29 3.72 -15.24
N VAL A 219 4.03 4.91 -15.76
CA VAL A 219 4.48 6.16 -15.13
C VAL A 219 3.29 6.84 -14.46
N TYR A 220 3.48 7.23 -13.22
CA TYR A 220 2.46 7.88 -12.39
C TYR A 220 2.93 9.26 -11.95
N LYS A 221 1.99 10.16 -11.71
CA LYS A 221 2.20 11.46 -11.08
C LYS A 221 1.11 11.75 -10.07
N ALA A 222 1.45 12.30 -8.91
CA ALA A 222 0.48 12.90 -8.00
C ALA A 222 0.51 14.41 -8.15
N VAL A 223 -0.54 14.97 -8.67
CA VAL A 223 -0.66 16.39 -8.99
C VAL A 223 -1.53 17.05 -7.93
N THR A 224 -0.98 18.03 -7.21
CA THR A 224 -1.73 18.81 -6.23
C THR A 224 -2.86 19.57 -6.91
N ILE A 225 -4.06 19.57 -6.34
CA ILE A 225 -5.19 20.36 -6.86
C ILE A 225 -4.81 21.85 -6.85
N GLY A 226 -4.91 22.48 -8.01
CA GLY A 226 -4.50 23.86 -8.21
C GLY A 226 -3.11 24.07 -8.82
N THR A 227 -2.39 22.97 -9.13
CA THR A 227 -1.08 23.02 -9.85
C THR A 227 -1.19 22.36 -11.22
N ALA A 228 -0.16 22.53 -12.06
CA ALA A 228 -0.11 21.91 -13.38
C ALA A 228 0.47 20.48 -13.29
N VAL A 229 0.06 19.60 -14.24
CA VAL A 229 0.56 18.21 -14.32
C VAL A 229 2.10 18.17 -14.48
N ASN A 230 2.67 19.19 -15.09
CA ASN A 230 4.13 19.28 -15.31
C ASN A 230 4.90 19.64 -14.04
N ASP A 231 4.25 20.18 -13.01
CA ASP A 231 4.89 20.50 -11.74
C ASP A 231 5.16 19.26 -10.88
N ALA A 232 4.44 18.15 -11.15
CA ALA A 232 4.60 16.90 -10.42
C ALA A 232 5.69 16.01 -11.03
N SER A 233 6.52 15.44 -10.17
CA SER A 233 7.58 14.50 -10.57
C SER A 233 6.97 13.16 -11.01
N PRO A 234 7.45 12.56 -12.11
CA PRO A 234 7.02 11.25 -12.55
C PRO A 234 7.66 10.16 -11.68
N GLN A 235 6.90 9.09 -11.42
CA GLN A 235 7.35 7.88 -10.74
C GLN A 235 6.98 6.66 -11.58
N THR A 236 7.97 5.83 -11.91
CA THR A 236 7.73 4.55 -12.58
C THR A 236 7.39 3.49 -11.53
N PHE A 237 6.34 2.72 -11.80
CA PHE A 237 5.91 1.65 -10.92
C PHE A 237 5.38 0.46 -11.74
N THR A 238 5.65 -0.76 -11.24
CA THR A 238 5.14 -2.01 -11.80
C THR A 238 4.23 -2.66 -10.77
N GLY A 239 2.96 -2.85 -11.10
CA GLY A 239 2.05 -3.67 -10.32
C GLY A 239 2.17 -5.12 -10.77
N ASN A 240 2.51 -6.02 -9.87
CA ASN A 240 2.75 -7.43 -10.19
C ASN A 240 1.51 -8.29 -9.99
N GLY A 241 0.39 -7.68 -9.52
CA GLY A 241 -0.87 -8.38 -9.35
C GLY A 241 -1.02 -9.03 -7.98
N GLU A 242 -0.35 -8.50 -6.96
CA GLU A 242 -0.44 -8.96 -5.56
C GLU A 242 -1.89 -9.09 -5.06
N ALA A 243 -2.78 -8.22 -5.57
CA ALA A 243 -4.20 -8.28 -5.27
C ALA A 243 -4.90 -9.57 -5.76
N LEU A 244 -4.32 -10.29 -6.71
CA LEU A 244 -4.84 -11.54 -7.27
C LEU A 244 -4.03 -12.77 -6.83
N GLU A 245 -2.92 -12.60 -6.13
CA GLU A 245 -2.12 -13.73 -5.67
C GLU A 245 -2.85 -14.52 -4.58
N CYS A 246 -2.80 -15.85 -4.68
CA CYS A 246 -3.36 -16.73 -3.69
C CYS A 246 -2.57 -16.65 -2.40
N PHE A 247 -3.28 -16.63 -1.28
CA PHE A 247 -2.67 -16.67 0.06
C PHE A 247 -2.00 -18.02 0.31
N SER A 248 -0.91 -18.01 1.06
CA SER A 248 -0.20 -19.23 1.43
C SER A 248 -1.11 -20.20 2.19
N PRO A 249 -1.19 -21.50 1.81
CA PRO A 249 -1.85 -22.51 2.60
C PRO A 249 -1.25 -22.63 4.00
N VAL A 250 -2.07 -23.02 4.97
CA VAL A 250 -1.68 -23.16 6.39
C VAL A 250 -2.02 -24.55 6.90
N SER A 251 -1.63 -24.85 8.14
CA SER A 251 -1.88 -26.15 8.79
C SER A 251 -1.47 -27.31 7.88
N ILE A 252 -0.26 -27.22 7.33
CA ILE A 252 0.30 -28.29 6.49
C ILE A 252 0.72 -29.43 7.42
N GLU A 253 0.07 -30.56 7.25
CA GLU A 253 0.28 -31.77 8.04
C GLU A 253 0.62 -32.95 7.15
N ALA A 254 1.25 -33.96 7.71
CA ALA A 254 1.53 -35.20 7.02
C ALA A 254 1.12 -36.41 7.87
N THR A 255 0.60 -37.42 7.20
CA THR A 255 0.44 -38.75 7.75
C THR A 255 1.29 -39.75 6.96
N ARG A 256 1.88 -40.72 7.64
CA ARG A 256 2.67 -41.80 7.02
C ARG A 256 1.97 -43.11 7.22
N ASP A 257 1.91 -43.93 6.17
CA ASP A 257 1.46 -45.30 6.27
C ASP A 257 2.62 -46.26 6.69
N GLY A 258 2.28 -47.56 6.87
CA GLY A 258 3.26 -48.59 7.25
C GLY A 258 4.39 -48.82 6.23
N SER A 259 4.28 -48.24 5.05
CA SER A 259 5.30 -48.28 3.97
C SER A 259 6.05 -46.95 3.80
N ASN A 260 5.88 -46.01 4.73
CA ASN A 260 6.44 -44.67 4.71
C ASN A 260 5.96 -43.80 3.52
N ASN A 261 4.81 -44.12 2.90
CA ASN A 261 4.17 -43.18 2.01
C ASN A 261 3.60 -41.99 2.81
N ILE A 262 3.80 -40.77 2.32
CA ILE A 262 3.31 -39.56 2.94
C ILE A 262 2.01 -39.14 2.25
N THR A 263 0.99 -38.84 3.04
CA THR A 263 -0.18 -38.08 2.62
C THR A 263 -0.10 -36.72 3.28
N LEU A 264 0.07 -35.68 2.46
CA LEU A 264 0.05 -34.28 2.86
C LEU A 264 -1.38 -33.76 2.85
N THR A 265 -1.72 -32.93 3.81
CA THR A 265 -2.98 -32.18 3.87
C THR A 265 -2.69 -30.75 4.30
N TRP A 266 -3.53 -29.81 3.88
CA TRP A 266 -3.41 -28.40 4.24
C TRP A 266 -4.76 -27.72 4.25
N ILE A 267 -4.81 -26.50 4.79
CA ILE A 267 -6.00 -25.64 4.75
C ILE A 267 -5.70 -24.46 3.83
N ARG A 268 -6.56 -24.23 2.81
CA ARG A 268 -6.49 -23.03 1.97
C ARG A 268 -6.91 -21.79 2.73
N ARG A 269 -6.43 -20.64 2.31
CA ARG A 269 -6.89 -19.33 2.76
C ARG A 269 -7.53 -18.55 1.59
N GLY A 270 -8.64 -17.85 1.86
CA GLY A 270 -9.28 -17.00 0.87
C GLY A 270 -8.74 -15.56 0.94
N ARG A 271 -8.60 -14.91 -0.21
CA ARG A 271 -8.26 -13.48 -0.30
C ARG A 271 -9.41 -12.60 0.18
N ILE A 272 -10.65 -13.04 -0.04
CA ILE A 272 -11.90 -12.35 0.29
C ILE A 272 -12.82 -13.30 1.10
N GLY A 273 -13.89 -12.74 1.69
CA GLY A 273 -14.90 -13.51 2.39
C GLY A 273 -14.39 -14.22 3.66
N TYR A 274 -13.28 -13.76 4.22
CA TYR A 274 -12.67 -14.35 5.42
C TYR A 274 -13.39 -13.92 6.72
N GLU A 275 -14.37 -13.03 6.65
CA GLU A 275 -15.31 -12.79 7.74
C GLU A 275 -16.32 -13.92 7.75
N LEU A 276 -15.99 -14.98 8.49
CA LEU A 276 -16.80 -16.18 8.57
C LEU A 276 -18.20 -15.88 9.15
N PRO A 277 -19.26 -15.88 8.35
CA PRO A 277 -20.58 -16.12 8.89
C PRO A 277 -20.64 -17.60 9.35
N ASP A 278 -21.20 -17.84 10.52
CA ASP A 278 -21.34 -19.20 11.08
C ASP A 278 -21.88 -20.19 10.04
N GLY A 279 -21.15 -21.29 9.84
CA GLY A 279 -21.55 -22.39 8.98
C GLY A 279 -21.29 -22.22 7.48
N SER A 280 -20.52 -21.21 7.08
CA SER A 280 -20.11 -21.01 5.68
C SER A 280 -18.62 -21.30 5.51
N ASP A 281 -18.26 -21.95 4.40
CA ASP A 281 -16.86 -22.10 3.99
C ASP A 281 -16.35 -20.81 3.35
N ILE A 282 -15.04 -20.56 3.46
CA ILE A 282 -14.39 -19.40 2.82
C ILE A 282 -14.45 -19.58 1.30
N PRO A 283 -14.87 -18.55 0.53
CA PRO A 283 -14.87 -18.60 -0.93
C PRO A 283 -13.51 -19.02 -1.48
N LEU A 284 -13.50 -19.74 -2.59
CA LEU A 284 -12.26 -20.17 -3.24
C LEU A 284 -11.43 -19.00 -3.75
N SER A 285 -12.07 -17.93 -4.16
CA SER A 285 -11.48 -16.72 -4.79
C SER A 285 -10.75 -17.01 -6.12
N GLU A 286 -10.86 -18.23 -6.65
CA GLU A 286 -10.30 -18.66 -7.93
C GLU A 286 -11.38 -19.41 -8.72
N GLU A 287 -11.21 -19.50 -10.05
CA GLU A 287 -12.15 -20.24 -10.91
C GLU A 287 -12.12 -21.73 -10.64
N THR A 288 -10.94 -22.26 -10.32
CA THR A 288 -10.72 -23.70 -10.03
C THR A 288 -9.78 -23.87 -8.86
N GLU A 289 -10.04 -24.87 -8.04
CA GLU A 289 -9.14 -25.27 -6.96
C GLU A 289 -7.95 -26.02 -7.56
N SER A 290 -6.74 -25.50 -7.35
CA SER A 290 -5.49 -26.08 -7.86
C SER A 290 -4.32 -25.73 -6.96
N TYR A 291 -3.42 -26.70 -6.76
CA TYR A 291 -2.23 -26.58 -5.90
C TYR A 291 -1.00 -27.14 -6.57
N SER A 292 0.16 -26.63 -6.13
CA SER A 292 1.47 -27.19 -6.43
C SER A 292 2.23 -27.39 -5.13
N VAL A 293 2.77 -28.58 -4.92
CA VAL A 293 3.58 -28.92 -3.75
C VAL A 293 4.99 -29.20 -4.23
N ASP A 294 5.93 -28.39 -3.79
CA ASP A 294 7.35 -28.61 -4.03
C ASP A 294 7.96 -29.31 -2.82
N VAL A 295 8.64 -30.42 -3.06
CA VAL A 295 9.49 -31.11 -2.08
C VAL A 295 10.86 -30.46 -2.15
N ILE A 296 11.37 -29.98 -1.01
CA ILE A 296 12.56 -29.14 -0.94
C ILE A 296 13.74 -29.89 -0.34
N ASP A 297 14.88 -29.89 -1.04
CA ASP A 297 16.17 -30.14 -0.43
C ASP A 297 16.62 -28.88 0.31
N THR A 298 16.74 -28.98 1.63
CA THR A 298 17.15 -27.87 2.50
C THR A 298 18.66 -27.67 2.54
N GLY A 299 19.39 -28.26 1.61
CA GLY A 299 20.81 -28.01 1.42
C GLY A 299 21.12 -26.57 1.05
N SER A 300 22.39 -26.23 0.88
CA SER A 300 22.76 -24.88 0.46
C SER A 300 23.50 -24.93 -0.89
N PRO A 301 22.90 -24.39 -1.98
CA PRO A 301 21.57 -23.72 -2.03
C PRO A 301 20.40 -24.72 -1.92
N GLU A 302 19.24 -24.23 -1.47
CA GLU A 302 17.99 -25.00 -1.51
C GLU A 302 17.61 -25.35 -2.95
N ALA A 303 17.03 -26.55 -3.14
CA ALA A 303 16.59 -27.03 -4.45
C ALA A 303 15.24 -27.74 -4.38
N VAL A 304 14.45 -27.62 -5.44
CA VAL A 304 13.21 -28.38 -5.61
C VAL A 304 13.57 -29.77 -6.14
N LEU A 305 13.31 -30.80 -5.33
CA LEU A 305 13.51 -32.22 -5.72
C LEU A 305 12.37 -32.71 -6.60
N ARG A 306 11.13 -32.31 -6.26
CA ARG A 306 9.92 -32.75 -6.95
C ARG A 306 8.83 -31.70 -6.82
N THR A 307 8.03 -31.56 -7.87
CA THR A 307 6.76 -30.82 -7.85
C THR A 307 5.60 -31.78 -8.04
N ILE A 308 4.61 -31.73 -7.15
CA ILE A 308 3.38 -32.54 -7.16
C ILE A 308 2.21 -31.59 -7.39
N ALA A 309 1.43 -31.83 -8.45
CA ALA A 309 0.19 -31.09 -8.69
C ALA A 309 -0.99 -31.76 -7.96
N SER A 310 -1.91 -30.96 -7.43
CA SER A 310 -3.15 -31.46 -6.84
C SER A 310 -4.32 -30.52 -7.16
N ALA A 311 -5.51 -31.09 -7.31
CA ALA A 311 -6.77 -30.37 -7.46
C ALA A 311 -7.58 -30.29 -6.15
N THR A 312 -7.01 -30.78 -5.06
CA THR A 312 -7.63 -30.82 -3.73
C THR A 312 -6.58 -30.49 -2.67
N GLN A 313 -7.02 -30.21 -1.45
CA GLN A 313 -6.14 -29.89 -0.32
C GLN A 313 -5.38 -31.10 0.24
N THR A 314 -4.93 -31.99 -0.64
CA THR A 314 -4.12 -33.15 -0.28
C THR A 314 -3.20 -33.55 -1.42
N ALA A 315 -2.04 -34.12 -1.10
CA ALA A 315 -1.12 -34.71 -2.07
C ALA A 315 -0.43 -35.94 -1.49
N ALA A 316 -0.10 -36.90 -2.37
CA ALA A 316 0.63 -38.10 -1.98
C ALA A 316 2.09 -37.99 -2.43
N TYR A 317 3.00 -38.35 -1.53
CA TYR A 317 4.44 -38.47 -1.82
C TYR A 317 4.91 -39.86 -1.35
N THR A 318 5.03 -40.78 -2.31
CA THR A 318 5.28 -42.19 -2.01
C THR A 318 6.73 -42.46 -1.57
N ALA A 319 6.96 -43.55 -0.82
CA ALA A 319 8.28 -44.00 -0.44
C ALA A 319 9.21 -44.21 -1.65
N ALA A 320 8.65 -44.72 -2.76
CA ALA A 320 9.40 -44.89 -4.01
C ALA A 320 9.84 -43.55 -4.61
N GLN A 321 9.00 -42.52 -4.55
CA GLN A 321 9.34 -41.16 -4.97
C GLN A 321 10.41 -40.56 -4.07
N GLN A 322 10.28 -40.71 -2.72
CA GLN A 322 11.29 -40.26 -1.75
C GLN A 322 12.66 -40.85 -2.08
N THR A 323 12.74 -42.15 -2.33
CA THR A 323 13.99 -42.84 -2.73
C THR A 323 14.53 -42.33 -4.07
N ALA A 324 13.67 -42.12 -5.07
CA ALA A 324 14.07 -41.62 -6.39
C ALA A 324 14.59 -40.17 -6.30
N ASP A 325 14.13 -39.38 -5.35
CA ASP A 325 14.56 -38.00 -5.09
C ASP A 325 15.79 -37.94 -4.16
N GLY A 326 16.35 -39.09 -3.76
CA GLY A 326 17.55 -39.19 -2.92
C GLY A 326 17.27 -39.07 -1.43
N LEU A 327 16.01 -39.09 -1.01
CA LEU A 327 15.60 -39.06 0.39
C LEU A 327 15.43 -40.47 0.97
N THR A 328 15.58 -40.61 2.28
CA THR A 328 15.32 -41.88 2.97
C THR A 328 13.85 -41.89 3.43
N PRO A 329 13.04 -42.88 2.96
CA PRO A 329 11.66 -43.00 3.45
C PRO A 329 11.59 -43.14 4.97
N GLY A 330 10.87 -42.23 5.61
CA GLY A 330 10.77 -42.14 7.07
C GLY A 330 11.45 -40.92 7.68
N ASP A 331 12.40 -40.29 6.97
CA ASP A 331 13.01 -39.04 7.41
C ASP A 331 12.06 -37.83 7.22
N PRO A 332 12.24 -36.75 8.00
CA PRO A 332 11.49 -35.51 7.83
C PRO A 332 11.67 -34.92 6.39
N VAL A 333 10.58 -34.40 5.84
CA VAL A 333 10.56 -33.80 4.50
C VAL A 333 10.07 -32.36 4.59
N THR A 334 10.81 -31.42 3.99
CA THR A 334 10.35 -30.02 3.87
C THR A 334 9.59 -29.85 2.57
N VAL A 335 8.41 -29.23 2.67
CA VAL A 335 7.53 -28.97 1.54
C VAL A 335 7.09 -27.52 1.52
N ASP A 336 6.96 -26.97 0.30
CA ASP A 336 6.33 -25.70 0.00
C ASP A 336 5.02 -25.96 -0.75
N VAL A 337 3.90 -25.52 -0.19
CA VAL A 337 2.58 -25.69 -0.79
C VAL A 337 2.08 -24.36 -1.30
N TYR A 338 1.70 -24.32 -2.58
CA TYR A 338 1.18 -23.14 -3.27
C TYR A 338 -0.24 -23.40 -3.74
N GLN A 339 -1.15 -22.45 -3.53
CA GLN A 339 -2.38 -22.39 -4.30
C GLN A 339 -2.11 -21.69 -5.64
N ILE A 340 -2.79 -22.09 -6.70
CA ILE A 340 -2.55 -21.61 -8.07
C ILE A 340 -3.72 -20.76 -8.52
N SER A 341 -3.42 -19.52 -8.92
CA SER A 341 -4.34 -18.65 -9.67
C SER A 341 -4.18 -18.90 -11.17
N ALA A 342 -5.29 -19.01 -11.89
CA ALA A 342 -5.28 -19.08 -13.34
C ALA A 342 -4.77 -17.78 -13.99
N THR A 343 -4.85 -16.64 -13.29
CA THR A 343 -4.49 -15.32 -13.81
C THR A 343 -3.04 -14.96 -13.54
N VAL A 344 -2.55 -15.17 -12.29
CA VAL A 344 -1.22 -14.72 -11.86
C VAL A 344 -0.26 -15.88 -11.53
N GLY A 345 -0.72 -17.13 -11.62
CA GLY A 345 0.11 -18.31 -11.39
C GLY A 345 0.18 -18.73 -9.92
N ARG A 346 1.37 -19.13 -9.45
CA ARG A 346 1.58 -19.54 -8.07
C ARG A 346 1.43 -18.35 -7.14
N GLY A 347 0.64 -18.53 -6.08
CA GLY A 347 0.61 -17.61 -4.95
C GLY A 347 1.80 -17.82 -4.00
N HIS A 348 1.67 -17.32 -2.77
CA HIS A 348 2.70 -17.46 -1.75
C HIS A 348 2.79 -18.87 -1.19
N ALA A 349 4.00 -19.30 -0.85
CA ALA A 349 4.26 -20.61 -0.26
C ALA A 349 3.78 -20.71 1.19
N GLY A 350 3.09 -21.79 1.52
CA GLY A 350 3.06 -22.31 2.88
C GLY A 350 4.16 -23.33 3.05
N ARG A 351 5.07 -23.17 4.01
CA ARG A 351 6.19 -24.09 4.25
C ARG A 351 5.99 -24.90 5.54
N ALA A 352 6.29 -26.18 5.47
CA ALA A 352 6.36 -27.05 6.63
C ALA A 352 7.45 -28.11 6.47
N THR A 353 8.00 -28.56 7.60
CA THR A 353 8.81 -29.79 7.68
C THR A 353 7.98 -30.84 8.40
N VAL A 354 7.71 -31.94 7.74
CA VAL A 354 6.74 -32.99 8.13
C VAL A 354 7.40 -34.35 8.24
#